data_6fa3dcc0044f3da6ed174ad85469b099
#
_entry.id   6fa3dcc0044f3da6ed174ad85469b099
#
_cell.length_a   1.000
_cell.length_b   1.000
_cell.length_c   1.000
_cell.angle_alpha   90.00
_cell.angle_beta   90.00
_cell.angle_gamma   90.00
#
_symmetry.space_group_name_H-M   'P 1'
#
loop_
_entity.id
_entity.type
_entity.pdbx_description
1 polymer ?
#
loop_
_entity_poly.entity_id
_entity_poly.type
_entity_poly.pdbx_seq_one_letter_code
_entity_poly.pdbx_strand_id
1 'polypeptide(L)'
;AHELADKPDKLSMLLSYPGQLLPSFAKLIRNPKLIDAVSQILGPDLMVWGSGLFVKEAKTESYVTWHQDLTYWGLDDAEEVTAWFALSNSSVASGCMRFVPGSQKKRLVPHQDTFADDNLLSRGQEIAVEVDDSEAVNVILQPGQASLHHGHLFHASGPNTTEDRRIGAAIRYIKP
;
A
#
# COMPACT_ATOMS: atom_id res chain seq x y z
N ALA A 1 13.00 -1.42 -15.28
CA ALA A 1 12.52 -2.77 -14.96
C ALA A 1 13.19 -3.83 -15.84
N HIS A 2 13.27 -3.64 -17.17
CA HIS A 2 13.93 -4.63 -18.06
C HIS A 2 15.39 -4.92 -17.70
N GLU A 3 16.15 -3.90 -17.29
CA GLU A 3 17.58 -4.06 -16.92
C GLU A 3 17.81 -4.85 -15.62
N LEU A 4 16.77 -5.05 -14.82
CA LEU A 4 16.84 -5.77 -13.54
C LEU A 4 16.10 -7.12 -13.56
N ALA A 5 15.49 -7.49 -14.69
CA ALA A 5 14.75 -8.76 -14.81
C ALA A 5 15.60 -9.98 -14.42
N ASP A 6 16.89 -9.95 -14.77
CA ASP A 6 17.85 -11.02 -14.48
C ASP A 6 18.54 -10.86 -13.10
N LYS A 7 18.07 -9.92 -12.28
CA LYS A 7 18.67 -9.59 -10.97
C LYS A 7 17.58 -9.46 -9.89
N PRO A 8 16.96 -10.59 -9.49
CA PRO A 8 15.79 -10.58 -8.59
C PRO A 8 16.05 -9.85 -7.27
N ASP A 9 17.24 -10.02 -6.67
CA ASP A 9 17.60 -9.34 -5.41
C ASP A 9 17.63 -7.81 -5.57
N LYS A 10 18.16 -7.31 -6.69
CA LYS A 10 18.19 -5.87 -6.97
C LYS A 10 16.80 -5.33 -7.30
N LEU A 11 15.98 -6.12 -7.98
CA LEU A 11 14.59 -5.75 -8.23
C LEU A 11 13.80 -5.70 -6.93
N SER A 12 13.92 -6.69 -6.06
CA SER A 12 13.29 -6.72 -4.73
C SER A 12 13.70 -5.52 -3.89
N MET A 13 15.01 -5.19 -3.87
CA MET A 13 15.53 -4.00 -3.17
C MET A 13 14.93 -2.71 -3.73
N LEU A 14 14.83 -2.58 -5.07
CA LEU A 14 14.23 -1.41 -5.71
C LEU A 14 12.74 -1.26 -5.36
N LEU A 15 12.00 -2.35 -5.32
CA LEU A 15 10.60 -2.35 -4.97
C LEU A 15 10.37 -1.98 -3.50
N SER A 16 11.26 -2.44 -2.61
CA SER A 16 11.15 -2.24 -1.17
C SER A 16 11.67 -0.87 -0.69
N TYR A 17 12.68 -0.31 -1.40
CA TYR A 17 13.37 0.92 -0.97
C TYR A 17 13.45 1.98 -2.08
N PRO A 18 12.37 2.26 -2.82
CA PRO A 18 12.43 3.18 -3.96
C PRO A 18 12.79 4.62 -3.55
N GLY A 19 12.42 5.03 -2.33
CA GLY A 19 12.72 6.36 -1.81
C GLY A 19 14.21 6.64 -1.61
N GLN A 20 14.99 5.61 -1.30
CA GLN A 20 16.44 5.67 -1.13
C GLN A 20 17.19 5.50 -2.45
N LEU A 21 16.63 4.73 -3.38
CA LEU A 21 17.34 4.31 -4.60
C LEU A 21 16.99 5.16 -5.84
N LEU A 22 15.82 5.79 -5.86
CA LEU A 22 15.33 6.55 -7.01
C LEU A 22 15.16 8.04 -6.66
N PRO A 23 15.97 8.95 -7.25
CA PRO A 23 15.81 10.38 -7.02
C PRO A 23 14.43 10.94 -7.39
N SER A 24 13.77 10.36 -8.41
CA SER A 24 12.41 10.72 -8.80
C SER A 24 11.39 10.33 -7.73
N PHE A 25 11.57 9.18 -7.10
CA PHE A 25 10.70 8.73 -6.01
C PHE A 25 10.94 9.56 -4.74
N ALA A 26 12.18 9.92 -4.44
CA ALA A 26 12.51 10.83 -3.35
C ALA A 26 11.87 12.22 -3.53
N LYS A 27 11.71 12.69 -4.77
CA LYS A 27 10.93 13.91 -5.08
C LYS A 27 9.44 13.71 -4.86
N LEU A 28 8.88 12.55 -5.22
CA LEU A 28 7.47 12.22 -4.98
C LEU A 28 7.15 12.25 -3.47
N ILE A 29 7.99 11.62 -2.66
CA ILE A 29 7.87 11.61 -1.19
C ILE A 29 7.78 13.03 -0.62
N ARG A 30 8.50 13.98 -1.21
CA ARG A 30 8.56 15.38 -0.77
C ARG A 30 7.67 16.31 -1.58
N ASN A 31 6.71 15.77 -2.35
CA ASN A 31 5.81 16.60 -3.13
C ASN A 31 5.01 17.53 -2.20
N PRO A 32 5.03 18.87 -2.42
CA PRO A 32 4.37 19.81 -1.51
C PRO A 32 2.88 19.56 -1.31
N LYS A 33 2.16 19.16 -2.37
CA LYS A 33 0.73 18.85 -2.26
C LYS A 33 0.46 17.62 -1.38
N LEU A 34 1.36 16.63 -1.44
CA LEU A 34 1.26 15.45 -0.62
C LEU A 34 1.57 15.77 0.83
N ILE A 35 2.67 16.47 1.08
CA ILE A 35 3.08 16.90 2.42
C ILE A 35 1.99 17.78 3.05
N ASP A 36 1.42 18.72 2.30
CA ASP A 36 0.31 19.55 2.78
C ASP A 36 -0.91 18.71 3.19
N ALA A 37 -1.32 17.76 2.37
CA ALA A 37 -2.46 16.88 2.68
C ALA A 37 -2.21 16.00 3.91
N VAL A 38 -0.99 15.44 4.05
CA VAL A 38 -0.63 14.60 5.20
C VAL A 38 -0.48 15.44 6.46
N SER A 39 0.11 16.65 6.36
CA SER A 39 0.29 17.53 7.51
C SER A 39 -1.04 18.06 8.11
N GLN A 40 -2.10 18.12 7.31
CA GLN A 40 -3.44 18.43 7.83
C GLN A 40 -4.01 17.31 8.71
N ILE A 41 -3.47 16.11 8.62
CA ILE A 41 -3.90 14.94 9.41
C ILE A 41 -2.97 14.74 10.61
N LEU A 42 -1.65 14.70 10.38
CA LEU A 42 -0.64 14.36 11.39
C LEU A 42 0.03 15.57 12.04
N GLY A 43 -0.16 16.77 11.51
CA GLY A 43 0.60 17.95 11.91
C GLY A 43 1.83 18.19 11.04
N PRO A 44 2.58 19.29 11.28
CA PRO A 44 3.67 19.72 10.40
C PRO A 44 4.94 18.89 10.53
N ASP A 45 5.13 18.21 11.65
CA ASP A 45 6.33 17.41 11.91
C ASP A 45 6.11 15.99 11.40
N LEU A 46 6.69 15.70 10.25
CA LEU A 46 6.49 14.45 9.54
C LEU A 46 7.81 13.71 9.32
N MET A 47 7.78 12.41 9.54
CA MET A 47 8.86 11.49 9.18
C MET A 47 8.34 10.43 8.21
N VAL A 48 9.18 10.01 7.26
CA VAL A 48 8.87 8.87 6.39
C VAL A 48 9.34 7.60 7.06
N TRP A 49 8.40 6.78 7.50
CA TRP A 49 8.66 5.44 8.04
C TRP A 49 9.19 4.48 6.97
N GLY A 50 8.55 4.50 5.82
CA GLY A 50 8.94 3.62 4.73
C GLY A 50 8.23 3.95 3.42
N SER A 51 8.71 3.34 2.36
CA SER A 51 8.08 3.44 1.06
C SER A 51 8.27 2.14 0.28
N GLY A 52 7.36 1.84 -0.65
CA GLY A 52 7.45 0.64 -1.48
C GLY A 52 6.69 0.79 -2.78
N LEU A 53 7.07 -0.01 -3.77
CA LEU A 53 6.35 -0.18 -5.02
C LEU A 53 5.59 -1.50 -5.01
N PHE A 54 4.31 -1.42 -5.33
CA PHE A 54 3.42 -2.58 -5.44
C PHE A 54 3.04 -2.77 -6.90
N VAL A 55 3.57 -3.83 -7.49
CA VAL A 55 3.35 -4.16 -8.90
C VAL A 55 2.50 -5.42 -8.99
N LYS A 56 1.39 -5.32 -9.72
CA LYS A 56 0.62 -6.48 -10.20
C LYS A 56 0.82 -6.58 -11.70
N GLU A 57 1.46 -7.65 -12.12
CA GLU A 57 1.66 -7.93 -13.55
C GLU A 57 0.31 -8.12 -14.26
N ALA A 58 0.31 -8.00 -15.58
CA ALA A 58 -0.87 -8.30 -16.39
C ALA A 58 -1.33 -9.74 -16.16
N LYS A 59 -2.64 -9.95 -16.03
CA LYS A 59 -3.24 -11.28 -15.86
C LYS A 59 -2.62 -12.12 -14.73
N THR A 60 -2.28 -11.46 -13.62
CA THR A 60 -1.77 -12.16 -12.45
C THR A 60 -2.89 -12.50 -11.48
N GLU A 61 -2.81 -13.67 -10.86
CA GLU A 61 -3.68 -14.08 -9.76
C GLU A 61 -3.27 -13.46 -8.41
N SER A 62 -2.15 -12.73 -8.38
CA SER A 62 -1.63 -12.13 -7.15
C SER A 62 -2.60 -11.14 -6.53
N TYR A 63 -2.82 -11.28 -5.25
CA TYR A 63 -3.74 -10.49 -4.45
C TYR A 63 -3.07 -9.95 -3.17
N VAL A 64 -3.81 -9.16 -2.42
CA VAL A 64 -3.47 -8.78 -1.04
C VAL A 64 -4.70 -9.06 -0.18
N THR A 65 -4.55 -9.90 0.83
CA THR A 65 -5.61 -10.25 1.79
C THR A 65 -6.05 -9.03 2.61
N TRP A 66 -7.20 -9.12 3.25
CA TRP A 66 -7.62 -8.15 4.25
C TRP A 66 -6.61 -8.08 5.39
N HIS A 67 -6.06 -6.89 5.64
CA HIS A 67 -5.06 -6.67 6.68
C HIS A 67 -5.11 -5.25 7.24
N GLN A 68 -4.37 -5.04 8.32
CA GLN A 68 -4.05 -3.74 8.91
C GLN A 68 -2.53 -3.59 8.88
N ASP A 69 -2.03 -2.51 8.31
CA ASP A 69 -0.60 -2.26 8.15
C ASP A 69 0.15 -2.23 9.49
N LEU A 70 -0.40 -1.55 10.49
CA LEU A 70 0.26 -1.33 11.79
C LEU A 70 0.49 -2.61 12.60
N THR A 71 -0.16 -3.72 12.27
CA THR A 71 0.07 -5.02 12.94
C THR A 71 1.54 -5.45 12.87
N TYR A 72 2.28 -5.06 11.83
CA TYR A 72 3.61 -5.58 11.52
C TYR A 72 4.73 -4.54 11.58
N TRP A 73 4.42 -3.28 11.89
CA TRP A 73 5.42 -2.22 11.82
C TRP A 73 6.16 -1.95 13.13
N GLY A 74 5.68 -2.48 14.26
CA GLY A 74 6.32 -2.31 15.56
C GLY A 74 6.33 -0.85 16.03
N LEU A 75 5.35 -0.07 15.64
CA LEU A 75 5.17 1.29 16.12
C LEU A 75 4.34 1.30 17.40
N ASP A 76 4.76 2.09 18.38
CA ASP A 76 4.08 2.21 19.68
C ASP A 76 2.80 3.06 19.56
N ASP A 77 2.73 3.94 18.59
CA ASP A 77 1.61 4.82 18.33
C ASP A 77 1.03 4.61 16.94
N ALA A 78 -0.25 4.94 16.80
CA ALA A 78 -1.02 4.87 15.58
C ALA A 78 -1.06 6.20 14.80
N GLU A 79 -0.23 7.21 15.15
CA GLU A 79 -0.12 8.48 14.41
C GLU A 79 0.63 8.26 13.08
N GLU A 80 -0.06 7.64 12.15
CA GLU A 80 0.45 7.22 10.85
C GLU A 80 -0.58 7.46 9.74
N VAL A 81 -0.09 7.79 8.55
CA VAL A 81 -0.87 7.86 7.31
C VAL A 81 -0.07 7.27 6.17
N THR A 82 -0.65 6.28 5.51
CA THR A 82 -0.14 5.78 4.23
C THR A 82 -0.76 6.56 3.08
N ALA A 83 0.11 7.18 2.26
CA ALA A 83 -0.26 7.72 0.96
C ALA A 83 0.03 6.68 -0.11
N TRP A 84 -1.02 6.23 -0.81
CA TRP A 84 -0.89 5.29 -1.91
C TRP A 84 -1.16 5.98 -3.25
N PHE A 85 -0.11 6.09 -4.07
CA PHE A 85 -0.14 6.72 -5.39
C PHE A 85 -0.37 5.70 -6.50
N ALA A 86 -1.30 6.00 -7.41
CA ALA A 86 -1.43 5.27 -8.65
C ALA A 86 -0.39 5.78 -9.66
N LEU A 87 0.57 4.93 -10.03
CA LEU A 87 1.54 5.19 -11.09
C LEU A 87 1.07 4.66 -12.45
N SER A 88 0.09 3.78 -12.44
CA SER A 88 -0.68 3.33 -13.60
C SER A 88 -2.17 3.39 -13.27
N ASN A 89 -3.04 3.08 -14.23
CA ASN A 89 -4.48 2.99 -13.97
C ASN A 89 -4.77 1.93 -12.90
N SER A 90 -5.52 2.30 -11.86
CA SER A 90 -5.92 1.44 -10.74
C SER A 90 -7.44 1.33 -10.73
N SER A 91 -7.97 0.37 -11.47
CA SER A 91 -9.40 0.06 -11.60
C SER A 91 -9.76 -1.22 -10.86
N VAL A 92 -11.04 -1.54 -10.77
CA VAL A 92 -11.51 -2.83 -10.22
C VAL A 92 -10.88 -3.99 -10.98
N ALA A 93 -10.88 -3.95 -12.32
CA ALA A 93 -10.30 -5.00 -13.15
C ALA A 93 -8.77 -5.15 -12.98
N SER A 94 -8.05 -4.06 -12.68
CA SER A 94 -6.61 -4.12 -12.42
C SER A 94 -6.25 -4.39 -10.95
N GLY A 95 -7.24 -4.76 -10.13
CA GLY A 95 -7.05 -5.07 -8.72
C GLY A 95 -6.74 -3.83 -7.88
N CYS A 96 -7.57 -2.77 -7.95
CA CYS A 96 -7.45 -1.61 -7.08
C CYS A 96 -7.58 -2.01 -5.60
N MET A 97 -7.15 -1.13 -4.71
CA MET A 97 -7.40 -1.34 -3.29
C MET A 97 -8.90 -1.29 -2.98
N ARG A 98 -9.28 -2.00 -1.94
CA ARG A 98 -10.61 -2.01 -1.34
C ARG A 98 -10.47 -1.65 0.13
N PHE A 99 -11.30 -0.73 0.61
CA PHE A 99 -11.30 -0.25 1.98
C PHE A 99 -12.62 -0.58 2.66
N VAL A 100 -12.59 -0.93 3.94
CA VAL A 100 -13.79 -0.98 4.79
C VAL A 100 -13.87 0.32 5.58
N PRO A 101 -14.70 1.30 5.17
CA PRO A 101 -14.81 2.59 5.83
C PRO A 101 -15.19 2.45 7.30
N GLY A 102 -14.53 3.20 8.18
CA GLY A 102 -14.81 3.16 9.62
C GLY A 102 -14.02 2.09 10.38
N SER A 103 -13.42 1.10 9.71
CA SER A 103 -12.64 0.05 10.38
C SER A 103 -11.38 0.57 11.07
N GLN A 104 -10.84 1.71 10.64
CA GLN A 104 -9.70 2.36 11.30
C GLN A 104 -9.99 2.80 12.74
N LYS A 105 -11.27 2.90 13.12
CA LYS A 105 -11.69 3.20 14.50
C LYS A 105 -11.56 2.00 15.43
N LYS A 106 -11.48 0.80 14.85
CA LYS A 106 -11.15 -0.42 15.58
C LYS A 106 -9.64 -0.43 15.85
N ARG A 107 -9.24 -0.90 17.04
CA ARG A 107 -7.83 -1.19 17.30
C ARG A 107 -7.36 -2.36 16.42
N LEU A 108 -6.07 -2.68 16.52
CA LEU A 108 -5.55 -3.87 15.86
C LEU A 108 -6.37 -5.11 16.28
N VAL A 109 -6.85 -5.83 15.28
CA VAL A 109 -7.51 -7.11 15.46
C VAL A 109 -6.51 -8.26 15.29
N PRO A 110 -6.83 -9.48 15.72
CA PRO A 110 -5.96 -10.63 15.48
C PRO A 110 -5.67 -10.85 13.98
N HIS A 111 -4.42 -11.18 13.68
CA HIS A 111 -3.95 -11.55 12.34
C HIS A 111 -3.31 -12.93 12.40
N GLN A 112 -3.24 -13.58 11.24
CA GLN A 112 -2.54 -14.83 11.02
C GLN A 112 -1.64 -14.73 9.80
N ASP A 113 -0.55 -15.49 9.78
CA ASP A 113 0.33 -15.61 8.63
C ASP A 113 -0.07 -16.86 7.83
N THR A 114 -0.46 -16.69 6.57
CA THR A 114 -0.89 -17.80 5.71
C THR A 114 0.23 -18.34 4.83
N PHE A 115 1.27 -17.52 4.58
CA PHE A 115 2.38 -17.82 3.67
C PHE A 115 1.91 -18.24 2.25
N ALA A 116 0.75 -17.73 1.81
CA ALA A 116 0.21 -18.04 0.50
C ALA A 116 1.07 -17.40 -0.61
N ASP A 117 1.49 -18.20 -1.59
CA ASP A 117 2.44 -17.80 -2.64
C ASP A 117 1.93 -16.64 -3.51
N ASP A 118 0.62 -16.56 -3.76
CA ASP A 118 0.00 -15.50 -4.56
C ASP A 118 -0.31 -14.23 -3.76
N ASN A 119 -0.08 -14.23 -2.43
CA ASN A 119 -0.26 -13.03 -1.62
C ASN A 119 0.98 -12.14 -1.69
N LEU A 120 0.80 -10.88 -2.09
CA LEU A 120 1.90 -9.91 -2.19
C LEU A 120 2.47 -9.45 -0.84
N LEU A 121 1.81 -9.77 0.27
CA LEU A 121 2.34 -9.56 1.60
C LEU A 121 3.35 -10.67 1.92
N SER A 122 4.53 -10.29 2.42
CA SER A 122 5.69 -11.17 2.58
C SER A 122 5.46 -12.45 3.40
N ARG A 123 4.48 -12.44 4.29
CA ARG A 123 4.07 -13.60 5.11
C ARG A 123 2.62 -14.01 4.85
N GLY A 124 1.98 -13.44 3.83
CA GLY A 124 0.57 -13.67 3.53
C GLY A 124 -0.35 -13.24 4.70
N GLN A 125 -0.03 -12.14 5.35
CA GLN A 125 -0.74 -11.65 6.54
C GLN A 125 -2.22 -11.42 6.26
N GLU A 126 -3.07 -11.91 7.14
CA GLU A 126 -4.52 -11.86 6.98
C GLU A 126 -5.21 -11.58 8.32
N ILE A 127 -6.25 -10.75 8.30
CA ILE A 127 -7.14 -10.55 9.45
C ILE A 127 -7.81 -11.87 9.81
N ALA A 128 -7.71 -12.28 11.09
CA ALA A 128 -8.28 -13.51 11.60
C ALA A 128 -9.71 -13.34 12.18
N VAL A 129 -10.39 -12.26 11.80
CA VAL A 129 -11.79 -11.99 12.15
C VAL A 129 -12.61 -11.81 10.87
N GLU A 130 -13.93 -11.98 10.98
CA GLU A 130 -14.82 -11.76 9.84
C GLU A 130 -14.79 -10.31 9.37
N VAL A 131 -14.60 -10.13 8.07
CA VAL A 131 -14.68 -8.84 7.38
C VAL A 131 -15.91 -8.84 6.48
N ASP A 132 -16.82 -7.90 6.71
CA ASP A 132 -17.98 -7.74 5.83
C ASP A 132 -17.55 -7.11 4.50
N ASP A 133 -17.37 -7.95 3.51
CA ASP A 133 -16.93 -7.56 2.17
C ASP A 133 -17.96 -6.69 1.43
N SER A 134 -19.23 -6.71 1.85
CA SER A 134 -20.30 -5.90 1.26
C SER A 134 -20.17 -4.41 1.63
N GLU A 135 -19.51 -4.09 2.74
CA GLU A 135 -19.23 -2.71 3.16
C GLU A 135 -17.98 -2.12 2.46
N ALA A 136 -17.23 -2.94 1.74
CA ALA A 136 -15.98 -2.51 1.13
C ALA A 136 -16.21 -1.60 -0.09
N VAL A 137 -15.44 -0.51 -0.15
CA VAL A 137 -15.43 0.42 -1.27
C VAL A 137 -14.18 0.26 -2.12
N ASN A 138 -14.33 0.32 -3.44
CA ASN A 138 -13.22 0.26 -4.37
C ASN A 138 -12.52 1.62 -4.48
N VAL A 139 -11.21 1.64 -4.31
CA VAL A 139 -10.36 2.83 -4.45
C VAL A 139 -9.85 2.92 -5.89
N ILE A 140 -10.70 3.43 -6.77
CA ILE A 140 -10.36 3.60 -8.19
C ILE A 140 -9.58 4.89 -8.35
N LEU A 141 -8.36 4.80 -8.91
CA LEU A 141 -7.45 5.93 -9.08
C LEU A 141 -6.87 5.96 -10.50
N GLN A 142 -6.82 7.15 -11.08
CA GLN A 142 -6.07 7.42 -12.30
C GLN A 142 -4.59 7.67 -11.98
N PRO A 143 -3.67 7.50 -12.95
CA PRO A 143 -2.26 7.85 -12.76
C PRO A 143 -2.09 9.28 -12.23
N GLY A 144 -1.31 9.42 -11.16
CA GLY A 144 -1.07 10.69 -10.48
C GLY A 144 -2.07 11.03 -9.37
N GLN A 145 -3.14 10.27 -9.20
CA GLN A 145 -4.03 10.38 -8.03
C GLN A 145 -3.49 9.53 -6.86
N ALA A 146 -3.89 9.89 -5.67
CA ALA A 146 -3.53 9.17 -4.45
C ALA A 146 -4.72 9.02 -3.51
N SER A 147 -4.68 7.97 -2.70
CA SER A 147 -5.50 7.84 -1.49
C SER A 147 -4.65 8.00 -0.24
N LEU A 148 -5.26 8.50 0.83
CA LEU A 148 -4.67 8.53 2.17
C LEU A 148 -5.47 7.59 3.05
N HIS A 149 -4.81 6.73 3.80
CA HIS A 149 -5.45 5.82 4.73
C HIS A 149 -4.58 5.58 5.97
N HIS A 150 -5.25 5.30 7.06
CA HIS A 150 -4.62 4.98 8.34
C HIS A 150 -4.22 3.51 8.38
N GLY A 151 -3.14 3.17 9.06
CA GLY A 151 -2.66 1.79 9.16
C GLY A 151 -3.57 0.81 9.91
N HIS A 152 -4.59 1.29 10.62
CA HIS A 152 -5.65 0.46 11.18
C HIS A 152 -6.79 0.18 10.20
N LEU A 153 -6.85 0.84 9.04
CA LEU A 153 -7.91 0.61 8.08
C LEU A 153 -7.82 -0.80 7.50
N PHE A 154 -8.93 -1.53 7.51
CA PHE A 154 -9.01 -2.82 6.82
C PHE A 154 -8.95 -2.57 5.33
N HIS A 155 -7.95 -3.14 4.69
CA HIS A 155 -7.79 -3.00 3.25
C HIS A 155 -7.23 -4.26 2.60
N ALA A 156 -7.57 -4.42 1.34
CA ALA A 156 -7.21 -5.57 0.52
C ALA A 156 -7.11 -5.18 -0.95
N SER A 157 -6.69 -6.08 -1.82
CA SER A 157 -6.82 -5.90 -3.27
C SER A 157 -6.88 -7.23 -4.00
N GLY A 158 -7.82 -7.37 -4.93
CA GLY A 158 -7.96 -8.54 -5.79
C GLY A 158 -6.87 -8.65 -6.87
N PRO A 159 -6.95 -9.69 -7.73
CA PRO A 159 -6.03 -9.91 -8.83
C PRO A 159 -6.10 -8.82 -9.91
N ASN A 160 -5.13 -8.81 -10.80
CA ASN A 160 -5.13 -7.96 -12.00
C ASN A 160 -5.53 -8.81 -13.22
N THR A 161 -6.74 -8.61 -13.71
CA THR A 161 -7.28 -9.33 -14.88
C THR A 161 -7.04 -8.61 -16.21
N THR A 162 -6.38 -7.42 -16.18
CA THR A 162 -6.15 -6.61 -17.38
C THR A 162 -4.89 -7.01 -18.14
N GLU A 163 -4.74 -6.51 -19.36
CA GLU A 163 -3.55 -6.73 -20.21
C GLU A 163 -2.34 -5.88 -19.78
N ASP A 164 -2.55 -4.89 -18.91
CA ASP A 164 -1.50 -3.98 -18.43
C ASP A 164 -1.18 -4.24 -16.97
N ARG A 165 0.06 -3.94 -16.56
CA ARG A 165 0.46 -3.99 -15.16
C ARG A 165 -0.15 -2.83 -14.35
N ARG A 166 -0.54 -3.09 -13.12
CA ARG A 166 -0.92 -2.09 -12.15
C ARG A 166 0.25 -1.77 -11.23
N ILE A 167 0.68 -0.52 -11.19
CA ILE A 167 1.80 -0.04 -10.39
C ILE A 167 1.31 1.01 -9.41
N GLY A 168 1.54 0.76 -8.13
CA GLY A 168 1.26 1.69 -7.04
C GLY A 168 2.51 1.96 -6.21
N ALA A 169 2.57 3.14 -5.62
CA ALA A 169 3.60 3.57 -4.69
C ALA A 169 2.98 3.85 -3.33
N ALA A 170 3.37 3.13 -2.30
CA ALA A 170 2.99 3.41 -0.92
C ALA A 170 4.09 4.21 -0.23
N ILE A 171 3.72 5.30 0.42
CA ILE A 171 4.58 6.15 1.23
C ILE A 171 3.93 6.27 2.60
N ARG A 172 4.65 5.87 3.64
CA ARG A 172 4.13 5.82 5.01
C ARG A 172 4.74 6.94 5.81
N TYR A 173 3.89 7.85 6.25
CA TYR A 173 4.27 8.99 7.07
C TYR A 173 3.85 8.73 8.51
N ILE A 174 4.73 9.09 9.43
CA ILE A 174 4.48 9.03 10.87
C ILE A 174 4.80 10.38 11.49
N LYS A 175 4.25 10.64 12.65
CA LYS A 175 4.68 11.71 13.53
C LYS A 175 5.89 11.23 14.33
N PRO A 176 6.96 12.06 14.47
CA PRO A 176 8.14 11.73 15.28
C PRO A 176 7.84 11.59 16.77
#